data_e00e237bb91fcb2d6711b30a84356881
#
_entry.id   e00e237bb91fcb2d6711b30a84356881
#
_cell.length_a   1.000
_cell.length_b   1.000
_cell.length_c   1.000
_cell.angle_alpha   90.00
_cell.angle_beta   90.00
_cell.angle_gamma   90.00
#
_symmetry.space_group_name_H-M   'P 1'
#
loop_
_entity.id
_entity.type
_entity.pdbx_description
1 polymer ?
#
loop_
_entity_poly.entity_id
_entity_poly.type
_entity_poly.pdbx_seq_one_letter_code
_entity_poly.pdbx_strand_id
1 'polypeptide(L)'
;GSIVFVGSVSDYQSFLFPANGEYKAELSVWRVPEGGMATQFEGGSTGAVRRNLGLEKPAKPTGWYRYAFRFTLQASAEVELSAERVEQGGIVGLRISGMTGDAAPTVETDLGNVQCVRAADGWRAYIPAAYNTSSGGHEVNITVNGETITRSIIVLPKDFGTVDVEPEPDASDAANTQFRNAVWGLYEAPARGKMWQGGFVNPVESYTTLVDYGQVRVANGRQGSRSNSTKLYTIPGEPCRAPANGVVVLAAELALTGNTVVIDHGCGMRSYLYGLQTLSVSAGQSVEKGQAVGVLGEELTMDFKLGSKSVNPWMLFQTSGGLFWKENS
;
A
#
# COMPACT_ATOMS: atom_id res chain seq x y z
N GLY A 1 19.45 23.91 -2.19
CA GLY A 1 19.06 25.18 -1.59
C GLY A 1 20.07 25.56 -0.50
N SER A 2 20.19 26.86 -0.21
CA SER A 2 21.03 27.34 0.88
C SER A 2 20.18 27.55 2.13
N ILE A 3 20.60 26.98 3.24
CA ILE A 3 20.01 27.26 4.54
C ILE A 3 20.86 28.34 5.21
N VAL A 4 20.26 29.43 5.55
CA VAL A 4 20.95 30.53 6.23
C VAL A 4 20.40 30.65 7.65
N PHE A 5 21.26 30.40 8.62
CA PHE A 5 20.98 30.64 10.02
C PHE A 5 21.63 31.94 10.47
N VAL A 6 20.91 32.75 11.20
CA VAL A 6 21.41 33.94 11.84
C VAL A 6 20.86 34.02 13.26
N GLY A 7 21.77 33.97 14.21
CA GLY A 7 21.43 34.00 15.64
C GLY A 7 22.66 34.26 16.51
N SER A 8 22.48 34.29 17.82
CA SER A 8 23.59 34.33 18.77
C SER A 8 24.16 32.94 18.99
N VAL A 9 25.37 32.83 19.57
CA VAL A 9 25.99 31.54 19.91
C VAL A 9 25.13 30.71 20.90
N SER A 10 24.22 31.37 21.60
CA SER A 10 23.27 30.75 22.53
C SER A 10 21.97 30.26 21.85
N ASP A 11 21.72 30.66 20.59
CA ASP A 11 20.51 30.28 19.91
C ASP A 11 20.65 28.87 19.32
N TYR A 12 19.61 28.09 19.54
CA TYR A 12 19.54 26.71 19.10
C TYR A 12 18.41 26.57 18.05
N GLN A 13 18.74 26.04 16.88
CA GLN A 13 17.74 25.74 15.84
C GLN A 13 18.00 24.34 15.26
N SER A 14 16.90 23.66 14.97
CA SER A 14 16.91 22.39 14.23
C SER A 14 16.55 22.63 12.76
N PHE A 15 17.25 21.96 11.86
CA PHE A 15 17.01 22.02 10.43
C PHE A 15 16.55 20.68 9.92
N LEU A 16 15.54 20.71 9.04
CA LEU A 16 15.10 19.54 8.30
C LEU A 16 15.81 19.50 6.95
N PHE A 17 16.59 18.46 6.71
CA PHE A 17 17.22 18.24 5.42
C PHE A 17 16.32 17.36 4.56
N PRO A 18 16.07 17.77 3.30
CA PRO A 18 15.09 17.09 2.45
C PRO A 18 15.55 15.77 1.86
N ALA A 19 16.85 15.48 1.94
CA ALA A 19 17.42 14.29 1.30
C ALA A 19 18.69 13.80 2.00
N ASN A 20 19.01 12.50 1.89
CA ASN A 20 20.33 11.98 2.20
C ASN A 20 21.34 12.52 1.20
N GLY A 21 22.53 12.74 1.62
CA GLY A 21 23.59 13.19 0.73
C GLY A 21 24.70 13.95 1.43
N GLU A 22 25.66 14.39 0.64
CA GLU A 22 26.72 15.28 1.10
C GLU A 22 26.21 16.72 1.10
N TYR A 23 26.40 17.38 2.23
CA TYR A 23 26.06 18.78 2.42
C TYR A 23 27.31 19.58 2.73
N LYS A 24 27.34 20.80 2.18
CA LYS A 24 28.34 21.80 2.53
C LYS A 24 27.66 22.89 3.35
N ALA A 25 28.14 23.09 4.56
CA ALA A 25 27.72 24.22 5.39
C ALA A 25 28.86 25.22 5.52
N GLU A 26 28.56 26.49 5.42
CA GLU A 26 29.48 27.56 5.71
C GLU A 26 28.99 28.34 6.92
N LEU A 27 29.79 28.37 7.98
CA LEU A 27 29.55 29.18 9.15
C LEU A 27 30.39 30.43 9.07
N SER A 28 29.78 31.60 9.07
CA SER A 28 30.44 32.88 9.18
C SER A 28 30.17 33.46 10.57
N VAL A 29 31.22 33.68 11.32
CA VAL A 29 31.14 34.22 12.68
C VAL A 29 31.84 35.57 12.69
N TRP A 30 31.21 36.55 13.31
CA TRP A 30 31.85 37.87 13.50
C TRP A 30 31.58 38.35 14.93
N ARG A 31 32.49 39.17 15.41
CA ARG A 31 32.33 39.80 16.71
C ARG A 31 31.65 41.17 16.53
N VAL A 32 30.55 41.37 17.26
CA VAL A 32 29.91 42.69 17.36
C VAL A 32 30.65 43.46 18.44
N PRO A 33 31.04 44.72 18.20
CA PRO A 33 31.63 45.57 19.23
C PRO A 33 30.65 45.76 20.40
N GLU A 34 31.19 45.96 21.58
CA GLU A 34 30.39 46.24 22.79
C GLU A 34 29.51 47.47 22.53
N GLY A 35 28.19 47.36 22.78
CA GLY A 35 27.20 48.38 22.46
C GLY A 35 26.69 48.44 21.02
N GLY A 36 27.15 47.53 20.14
CA GLY A 36 26.66 47.40 18.78
C GLY A 36 25.44 46.46 18.71
N MET A 37 24.52 46.72 17.77
CA MET A 37 23.39 45.81 17.51
C MET A 37 23.85 44.62 16.64
N ALA A 38 23.45 43.42 17.03
CA ALA A 38 23.59 42.26 16.19
C ALA A 38 22.70 42.39 14.96
N THR A 39 23.29 42.17 13.78
CA THR A 39 22.56 42.20 12.51
C THR A 39 22.20 40.77 12.09
N GLN A 40 20.96 40.59 11.68
CA GLN A 40 20.55 39.33 11.03
C GLN A 40 20.89 39.37 9.55
N PHE A 41 21.22 38.22 8.96
CA PHE A 41 21.50 38.09 7.54
C PHE A 41 20.58 37.10 6.87
N GLU A 42 20.24 37.39 5.65
CA GLU A 42 19.61 36.45 4.74
C GLU A 42 20.43 36.44 3.44
N GLY A 43 20.82 35.24 2.97
CA GLY A 43 21.54 35.11 1.72
C GLY A 43 23.01 35.53 1.72
N GLY A 44 23.65 35.65 2.87
CA GLY A 44 25.10 35.89 2.99
C GLY A 44 25.59 37.31 2.71
N SER A 45 24.69 38.28 2.57
CA SER A 45 25.00 39.69 2.37
C SER A 45 24.41 40.55 3.48
N THR A 46 25.27 41.14 4.34
CA THR A 46 24.86 42.07 5.39
C THR A 46 24.03 43.24 4.88
N GLY A 47 24.30 43.69 3.66
CA GLY A 47 23.60 44.83 3.08
C GLY A 47 22.16 44.55 2.64
N ALA A 48 21.86 43.29 2.24
CA ALA A 48 20.53 42.90 1.82
C ALA A 48 19.56 42.74 3.02
N VAL A 49 20.02 42.11 4.08
CA VAL A 49 19.22 41.88 5.28
C VAL A 49 18.89 43.20 6.01
N ARG A 50 19.85 44.08 6.09
CA ARG A 50 19.61 45.40 6.70
C ARG A 50 18.52 46.19 6.01
N ARG A 51 18.47 46.15 4.67
CA ARG A 51 17.40 46.76 3.90
C ARG A 51 16.05 46.12 4.15
N ASN A 52 16.02 44.81 4.24
CA ASN A 52 14.78 44.04 4.46
C ASN A 52 14.22 44.22 5.86
N LEU A 53 15.08 44.42 6.86
CA LEU A 53 14.66 44.60 8.25
C LEU A 53 14.54 46.11 8.68
N GLY A 54 14.89 47.05 7.82
CA GLY A 54 14.85 48.46 8.14
C GLY A 54 15.83 48.89 9.24
N LEU A 55 16.88 48.09 9.46
CA LEU A 55 17.85 48.38 10.51
C LEU A 55 18.85 49.43 10.11
N GLU A 56 19.24 50.29 11.07
CA GLU A 56 20.31 51.25 10.88
C GLU A 56 21.67 50.58 10.65
N LYS A 57 22.60 51.32 10.06
CA LYS A 57 23.91 50.84 9.68
C LYS A 57 24.72 50.45 10.93
N PRO A 58 25.03 49.17 11.22
CA PRO A 58 25.80 48.78 12.39
C PRO A 58 27.24 49.23 12.24
N ALA A 59 27.95 49.33 13.34
CA ALA A 59 29.40 49.41 13.35
C ALA A 59 30.01 48.24 12.56
N LYS A 60 31.09 48.48 11.82
CA LYS A 60 31.78 47.45 11.06
C LYS A 60 32.14 46.30 12.02
N PRO A 61 31.78 45.02 11.73
CA PRO A 61 32.17 43.90 12.55
C PRO A 61 33.71 43.82 12.57
N THR A 62 34.26 43.63 13.76
CA THR A 62 35.71 43.46 13.95
C THR A 62 35.99 41.95 13.96
N GLY A 63 36.56 41.46 12.87
CA GLY A 63 36.98 40.08 12.70
C GLY A 63 35.87 39.20 12.11
N TRP A 64 36.17 38.57 11.04
CA TRP A 64 35.36 37.56 10.39
C TRP A 64 36.10 36.23 10.42
N TYR A 65 35.41 35.19 10.87
CA TYR A 65 35.89 33.84 10.78
C TYR A 65 34.91 33.06 9.93
N ARG A 66 35.40 32.37 8.93
CA ARG A 66 34.61 31.53 8.04
C ARG A 66 35.03 30.10 8.19
N TYR A 67 34.10 29.24 8.52
CA TYR A 67 34.32 27.82 8.63
C TYR A 67 33.44 27.10 7.59
N ALA A 68 34.04 26.22 6.80
CA ALA A 68 33.34 25.37 5.86
C ALA A 68 33.41 23.94 6.36
N PHE A 69 32.25 23.29 6.41
CA PHE A 69 32.09 21.92 6.82
C PHE A 69 31.50 21.13 5.66
N ARG A 70 31.96 19.91 5.49
CA ARG A 70 31.25 18.90 4.71
C ARG A 70 30.77 17.84 5.67
N PHE A 71 29.55 17.43 5.54
CA PHE A 71 28.97 16.35 6.31
C PHE A 71 28.01 15.55 5.43
N THR A 72 27.93 14.27 5.71
CA THR A 72 26.99 13.36 5.05
C THR A 72 25.82 13.15 5.98
N LEU A 73 24.63 13.42 5.50
CA LEU A 73 23.40 13.05 6.15
C LEU A 73 22.94 11.72 5.58
N GLN A 74 22.78 10.75 6.46
CA GLN A 74 22.23 9.46 6.14
C GLN A 74 21.07 9.23 7.12
N ALA A 75 19.87 9.61 6.70
CA ALA A 75 18.67 9.23 7.44
C ALA A 75 18.45 7.74 7.22
N SER A 76 18.38 6.97 8.28
CA SER A 76 17.96 5.58 8.20
C SER A 76 16.47 5.54 7.83
N ALA A 77 16.12 4.71 6.84
CA ALA A 77 14.73 4.45 6.55
C ALA A 77 14.05 3.80 7.77
N GLU A 78 12.87 4.27 8.11
CA GLU A 78 12.05 3.67 9.15
C GLU A 78 11.07 2.71 8.48
N VAL A 79 11.08 1.46 8.93
CA VAL A 79 10.26 0.37 8.39
C VAL A 79 9.33 -0.13 9.49
N GLU A 80 8.03 -0.01 9.25
CA GLU A 80 6.98 -0.37 10.19
C GLU A 80 6.04 -1.40 9.56
N LEU A 81 5.72 -2.47 10.31
CA LEU A 81 4.70 -3.45 9.95
C LEU A 81 3.42 -3.16 10.73
N SER A 82 2.26 -3.32 10.10
CA SER A 82 0.95 -3.17 10.77
C SER A 82 0.71 -4.26 11.83
N ALA A 83 1.38 -5.41 11.69
CA ALA A 83 1.38 -6.50 12.66
C ALA A 83 2.59 -7.40 12.42
N GLU A 84 3.12 -7.98 13.50
CA GLU A 84 4.16 -9.03 13.44
C GLU A 84 3.58 -10.43 13.34
N ARG A 85 2.28 -10.59 13.59
CA ARG A 85 1.56 -11.86 13.57
C ARG A 85 0.29 -11.72 12.75
N VAL A 86 0.02 -12.69 11.88
CA VAL A 86 -1.14 -12.71 11.01
C VAL A 86 -1.66 -14.14 10.86
N GLU A 87 -2.98 -14.34 10.82
CA GLU A 87 -3.56 -15.63 10.49
C GLU A 87 -3.47 -15.89 8.96
N GLN A 88 -3.45 -17.17 8.58
CA GLN A 88 -3.68 -17.57 7.18
C GLN A 88 -4.95 -16.91 6.63
N GLY A 89 -4.87 -16.39 5.41
CA GLY A 89 -5.91 -15.56 4.78
C GLY A 89 -5.75 -14.06 5.05
N GLY A 90 -4.84 -13.65 5.93
CA GLY A 90 -4.67 -12.26 6.32
C GLY A 90 -3.67 -11.48 5.48
N ILE A 91 -3.44 -10.25 5.90
CA ILE A 91 -2.57 -9.28 5.23
C ILE A 91 -1.76 -8.54 6.29
N VAL A 92 -0.52 -8.21 5.98
CA VAL A 92 0.32 -7.30 6.79
C VAL A 92 0.63 -6.06 5.94
N GLY A 93 0.31 -4.89 6.46
CA GLY A 93 0.72 -3.62 5.85
C GLY A 93 2.17 -3.29 6.19
N LEU A 94 2.87 -2.72 5.22
CA LEU A 94 4.23 -2.23 5.34
C LEU A 94 4.26 -0.73 5.07
N ARG A 95 4.85 0.04 5.97
CA ARG A 95 5.11 1.47 5.84
C ARG A 95 6.61 1.70 5.86
N ILE A 96 7.10 2.49 4.92
CA ILE A 96 8.51 2.88 4.82
C ILE A 96 8.55 4.40 4.75
N SER A 97 9.15 5.02 5.75
CA SER A 97 9.32 6.48 5.86
C SER A 97 10.79 6.86 6.03
N GLY A 98 11.08 8.15 6.11
CA GLY A 98 12.46 8.62 6.27
C GLY A 98 13.36 8.42 5.05
N MET A 99 12.79 8.00 3.92
CA MET A 99 13.53 7.82 2.67
C MET A 99 13.75 9.14 1.96
N THR A 100 14.86 9.20 1.28
CA THR A 100 15.25 10.30 0.41
C THR A 100 15.39 9.81 -1.03
N GLY A 101 14.81 10.56 -1.96
CA GLY A 101 14.79 10.19 -3.38
C GLY A 101 13.51 9.48 -3.81
N ASP A 102 13.41 9.21 -5.12
CA ASP A 102 12.20 8.67 -5.77
C ASP A 102 12.30 7.18 -6.13
N ALA A 103 13.42 6.53 -5.81
CA ALA A 103 13.59 5.11 -6.06
C ALA A 103 12.66 4.30 -5.14
N ALA A 104 11.85 3.42 -5.73
CA ALA A 104 10.98 2.54 -4.97
C ALA A 104 11.81 1.53 -4.17
N PRO A 105 11.48 1.28 -2.89
CA PRO A 105 12.04 0.17 -2.15
C PRO A 105 11.67 -1.16 -2.81
N THR A 106 12.52 -2.17 -2.66
CA THR A 106 12.19 -3.54 -3.02
C THR A 106 11.89 -4.35 -1.78
N VAL A 107 10.95 -5.29 -1.90
CA VAL A 107 10.56 -6.20 -0.81
C VAL A 107 10.65 -7.62 -1.31
N GLU A 108 11.49 -8.42 -0.66
CA GLU A 108 11.68 -9.84 -0.96
C GLU A 108 11.16 -10.69 0.20
N THR A 109 10.25 -11.61 -0.11
CA THR A 109 9.65 -12.54 0.84
C THR A 109 9.07 -13.73 0.09
N ASP A 110 8.97 -14.89 0.77
CA ASP A 110 8.27 -16.08 0.26
C ASP A 110 6.74 -15.98 0.33
N LEU A 111 6.21 -14.94 0.98
CA LEU A 111 4.77 -14.72 1.12
C LEU A 111 4.09 -14.27 -0.19
N GLY A 112 4.82 -13.69 -1.12
CA GLY A 112 4.30 -13.28 -2.42
C GLY A 112 5.11 -12.18 -3.09
N ASN A 113 4.68 -11.76 -4.28
CA ASN A 113 5.26 -10.63 -4.98
C ASN A 113 4.70 -9.32 -4.38
N VAL A 114 5.54 -8.60 -3.66
CA VAL A 114 5.17 -7.37 -2.93
C VAL A 114 5.65 -6.14 -3.70
N GLN A 115 4.73 -5.28 -4.06
CA GLN A 115 5.04 -4.04 -4.79
C GLN A 115 4.86 -2.83 -3.88
N CYS A 116 5.90 -1.99 -3.79
CA CYS A 116 5.85 -0.73 -3.07
C CYS A 116 5.23 0.36 -3.94
N VAL A 117 4.32 1.13 -3.37
CA VAL A 117 3.70 2.30 -4.01
C VAL A 117 3.98 3.56 -3.22
N ARG A 118 4.13 4.68 -3.91
CA ARG A 118 4.36 5.98 -3.28
C ARG A 118 3.11 6.41 -2.50
N ALA A 119 3.32 6.92 -1.30
CA ALA A 119 2.32 7.54 -0.43
C ALA A 119 2.79 8.94 -0.03
N ALA A 120 1.90 9.74 0.56
CA ALA A 120 2.23 11.11 0.94
C ALA A 120 3.40 11.22 1.94
N ASP A 121 3.55 10.22 2.80
CA ASP A 121 4.52 10.16 3.90
C ASP A 121 5.61 9.09 3.69
N GLY A 122 5.82 8.62 2.45
CA GLY A 122 6.81 7.60 2.12
C GLY A 122 6.29 6.55 1.15
N TRP A 123 6.43 5.27 1.48
CA TRP A 123 6.01 4.15 0.66
C TRP A 123 5.11 3.21 1.44
N ARG A 124 4.21 2.56 0.74
CA ARG A 124 3.30 1.54 1.26
C ARG A 124 3.43 0.27 0.45
N ALA A 125 3.31 -0.86 1.13
CA ALA A 125 3.12 -2.15 0.52
C ALA A 125 2.20 -3.02 1.40
N TYR A 126 1.68 -4.10 0.83
CA TYR A 126 0.86 -5.06 1.54
C TYR A 126 1.34 -6.46 1.23
N ILE A 127 1.50 -7.27 2.27
CA ILE A 127 2.07 -8.61 2.23
C ILE A 127 0.96 -9.60 2.54
N PRO A 128 0.60 -10.50 1.61
CA PRO A 128 -0.45 -11.50 1.84
C PRO A 128 0.06 -12.69 2.64
N ALA A 129 -0.79 -13.24 3.52
CA ALA A 129 -0.62 -14.55 4.10
C ALA A 129 -1.78 -15.45 3.62
N ALA A 130 -1.68 -15.99 2.40
CA ALA A 130 -2.76 -16.78 1.81
C ALA A 130 -3.12 -18.02 2.66
N TYR A 131 -4.30 -18.62 2.42
CA TYR A 131 -4.79 -19.81 3.17
C TYR A 131 -3.82 -20.99 3.15
N ASN A 132 -2.98 -21.09 2.13
CA ASN A 132 -2.01 -22.16 1.93
C ASN A 132 -0.57 -21.76 2.30
N THR A 133 -0.37 -20.60 2.88
CA THR A 133 0.94 -20.18 3.41
C THR A 133 1.31 -21.10 4.59
N SER A 134 2.55 -21.54 4.65
CA SER A 134 3.05 -22.31 5.80
C SER A 134 2.91 -21.50 7.08
N SER A 135 2.54 -22.14 8.19
CA SER A 135 2.58 -21.50 9.49
C SER A 135 4.01 -21.40 10.01
N GLY A 136 4.32 -20.34 10.75
CA GLY A 136 5.64 -20.07 11.30
C GLY A 136 6.19 -18.71 10.93
N GLY A 137 7.50 -18.53 11.12
CA GLY A 137 8.20 -17.30 10.81
C GLY A 137 8.55 -17.19 9.32
N HIS A 138 8.29 -16.03 8.74
CA HIS A 138 8.65 -15.64 7.37
C HIS A 138 9.48 -14.37 7.40
N GLU A 139 10.58 -14.36 6.68
CA GLU A 139 11.42 -13.19 6.56
C GLU A 139 10.89 -12.24 5.47
N VAL A 140 11.02 -10.95 5.75
CA VAL A 140 10.71 -9.86 4.83
C VAL A 140 11.95 -8.97 4.75
N ASN A 141 12.63 -9.02 3.62
CA ASN A 141 13.83 -8.25 3.34
C ASN A 141 13.46 -7.00 2.54
N ILE A 142 13.60 -5.84 3.15
CA ILE A 142 13.25 -4.55 2.57
C ILE A 142 14.55 -3.82 2.21
N THR A 143 14.81 -3.62 0.93
CA THR A 143 15.98 -2.87 0.48
C THR A 143 15.61 -1.43 0.17
N VAL A 144 16.27 -0.52 0.88
CA VAL A 144 16.05 0.92 0.83
C VAL A 144 17.40 1.61 0.72
N ASN A 145 17.60 2.45 -0.29
CA ASN A 145 18.86 3.20 -0.50
C ASN A 145 20.11 2.31 -0.50
N GLY A 146 19.99 1.04 -0.91
CA GLY A 146 21.09 0.07 -0.92
C GLY A 146 21.33 -0.66 0.40
N GLU A 147 20.58 -0.34 1.46
CA GLU A 147 20.60 -1.05 2.74
C GLU A 147 19.42 -1.99 2.83
N THR A 148 19.63 -3.20 3.36
CA THR A 148 18.58 -4.19 3.58
C THR A 148 18.20 -4.24 5.06
N ILE A 149 16.92 -4.04 5.32
CA ILE A 149 16.30 -4.13 6.64
C ILE A 149 15.47 -5.41 6.66
N THR A 150 15.77 -6.35 7.55
CA THR A 150 15.00 -7.58 7.71
C THR A 150 13.96 -7.42 8.81
N ARG A 151 12.74 -7.89 8.53
CA ARG A 151 11.65 -8.04 9.49
C ARG A 151 11.15 -9.49 9.45
N SER A 152 10.45 -9.91 10.47
CA SER A 152 9.83 -11.23 10.53
C SER A 152 8.33 -11.10 10.74
N ILE A 153 7.57 -11.92 9.99
CA ILE A 153 6.12 -12.06 10.13
C ILE A 153 5.84 -13.50 10.57
N ILE A 154 5.08 -13.68 11.64
CA ILE A 154 4.65 -14.99 12.10
C ILE A 154 3.24 -15.26 11.54
N VAL A 155 3.15 -16.26 10.64
CA VAL A 155 1.87 -16.72 10.11
C VAL A 155 1.30 -17.77 11.05
N LEU A 156 0.11 -17.51 11.56
CA LEU A 156 -0.64 -18.42 12.43
C LEU A 156 -1.53 -19.34 11.60
N PRO A 157 -1.62 -20.62 11.94
CA PRO A 157 -2.53 -21.53 11.26
C PRO A 157 -3.98 -21.13 11.52
N LYS A 158 -4.83 -21.35 10.51
CA LYS A 158 -6.28 -21.15 10.61
C LYS A 158 -7.00 -22.37 10.08
N ASP A 159 -7.96 -22.87 10.84
CA ASP A 159 -8.89 -23.89 10.36
C ASP A 159 -10.02 -23.19 9.58
N PHE A 160 -10.10 -23.50 8.29
CA PHE A 160 -11.16 -22.97 7.41
C PHE A 160 -12.33 -23.98 7.26
N GLY A 161 -12.20 -25.18 7.82
CA GLY A 161 -13.20 -26.23 7.72
C GLY A 161 -13.33 -26.85 6.33
N THR A 162 -14.42 -27.59 6.16
CA THR A 162 -14.79 -28.29 4.93
C THR A 162 -16.20 -27.90 4.50
N VAL A 163 -16.52 -28.09 3.23
CA VAL A 163 -17.87 -27.89 2.67
C VAL A 163 -18.15 -28.97 1.64
N ASP A 164 -19.34 -29.59 1.75
CA ASP A 164 -19.83 -30.51 0.74
C ASP A 164 -20.31 -29.74 -0.48
N VAL A 165 -19.86 -30.15 -1.66
CA VAL A 165 -20.21 -29.54 -2.93
C VAL A 165 -20.65 -30.61 -3.93
N GLU A 166 -21.55 -30.24 -4.83
CA GLU A 166 -21.84 -31.06 -6.00
C GLU A 166 -20.63 -31.05 -6.96
N PRO A 167 -20.31 -32.17 -7.60
CA PRO A 167 -19.27 -32.22 -8.60
C PRO A 167 -19.58 -31.30 -9.78
N GLU A 168 -18.71 -30.38 -10.05
CA GLU A 168 -18.79 -29.54 -11.25
C GLU A 168 -18.06 -30.24 -12.42
N PRO A 169 -18.60 -30.17 -13.65
CA PRO A 169 -17.91 -30.69 -14.82
C PRO A 169 -16.61 -29.93 -15.06
N ASP A 170 -15.61 -30.63 -15.60
CA ASP A 170 -14.36 -30.00 -15.98
C ASP A 170 -14.59 -28.94 -17.07
N ALA A 171 -14.00 -27.80 -16.87
CA ALA A 171 -14.02 -26.74 -17.87
C ALA A 171 -13.20 -27.14 -19.12
N SER A 172 -13.65 -26.72 -20.30
CA SER A 172 -12.91 -26.99 -21.52
C SER A 172 -11.55 -26.26 -21.56
N ASP A 173 -10.58 -26.81 -22.28
CA ASP A 173 -9.27 -26.16 -22.46
C ASP A 173 -9.38 -24.76 -23.08
N ALA A 174 -10.35 -24.56 -23.95
CA ALA A 174 -10.63 -23.26 -24.56
C ALA A 174 -11.08 -22.22 -23.50
N ALA A 175 -12.01 -22.60 -22.60
CA ALA A 175 -12.49 -21.75 -21.53
C ALA A 175 -11.35 -21.40 -20.53
N ASN A 176 -10.54 -22.41 -20.16
CA ASN A 176 -9.38 -22.22 -19.31
C ASN A 176 -8.32 -21.29 -19.96
N THR A 177 -8.11 -21.41 -21.27
CA THR A 177 -7.17 -20.58 -22.01
C THR A 177 -7.67 -19.13 -22.11
N GLN A 178 -8.96 -18.93 -22.40
CA GLN A 178 -9.58 -17.61 -22.39
C GLN A 178 -9.41 -16.92 -21.05
N PHE A 179 -9.74 -17.63 -19.97
CA PHE A 179 -9.59 -17.09 -18.60
C PHE A 179 -8.14 -16.72 -18.28
N ARG A 180 -7.18 -17.58 -18.58
CA ARG A 180 -5.76 -17.29 -18.37
C ARG A 180 -5.34 -16.01 -19.10
N ASN A 181 -5.69 -15.89 -20.36
CA ASN A 181 -5.33 -14.73 -21.18
C ASN A 181 -5.95 -13.43 -20.68
N ALA A 182 -7.18 -13.48 -20.14
CA ALA A 182 -7.87 -12.31 -19.64
C ALA A 182 -7.43 -11.90 -18.22
N VAL A 183 -7.09 -12.87 -17.36
CA VAL A 183 -6.99 -12.64 -15.92
C VAL A 183 -5.55 -12.75 -15.39
N TRP A 184 -4.73 -13.70 -15.87
CA TRP A 184 -3.43 -13.93 -15.26
C TRP A 184 -2.46 -12.77 -15.39
N GLY A 185 -2.51 -12.02 -16.49
CA GLY A 185 -1.70 -10.81 -16.65
C GLY A 185 -1.99 -9.73 -15.62
N LEU A 186 -3.17 -9.75 -15.00
CA LEU A 186 -3.54 -8.82 -13.95
C LEU A 186 -2.80 -9.09 -12.63
N TYR A 187 -2.39 -10.34 -12.38
CA TYR A 187 -1.72 -10.72 -11.13
C TYR A 187 -0.37 -10.03 -10.96
N GLU A 188 0.32 -9.79 -12.06
CA GLU A 188 1.64 -9.18 -12.06
C GLU A 188 1.65 -7.73 -12.60
N ALA A 189 0.48 -7.21 -12.91
CA ALA A 189 0.37 -5.83 -13.38
C ALA A 189 0.91 -4.85 -12.31
N PRO A 190 1.61 -3.79 -12.73
CA PRO A 190 2.18 -2.80 -11.82
C PRO A 190 1.13 -2.24 -10.86
N ALA A 191 1.49 -2.18 -9.58
CA ALA A 191 0.59 -1.64 -8.56
C ALA A 191 0.41 -0.14 -8.74
N ARG A 192 -0.83 0.30 -8.70
CA ARG A 192 -1.23 1.72 -8.68
C ARG A 192 -1.15 2.28 -7.26
N GLY A 193 -1.20 3.59 -7.12
CA GLY A 193 -1.39 4.24 -5.82
C GLY A 193 -2.67 3.76 -5.13
N LYS A 194 -2.69 3.81 -3.80
CA LYS A 194 -3.85 3.42 -2.98
C LYS A 194 -5.08 4.25 -3.34
N MET A 195 -6.21 3.61 -3.65
CA MET A 195 -7.46 4.29 -4.02
C MET A 195 -8.56 4.12 -2.97
N TRP A 196 -8.49 3.13 -2.08
CA TRP A 196 -9.51 2.93 -1.04
C TRP A 196 -9.28 3.80 0.21
N GLN A 197 -10.38 4.09 0.90
CA GLN A 197 -10.39 4.73 2.22
C GLN A 197 -11.28 3.91 3.16
N GLY A 198 -10.82 3.71 4.40
CA GLY A 198 -11.54 2.87 5.37
C GLY A 198 -11.68 1.42 4.90
N GLY A 199 -12.66 0.71 5.45
CA GLY A 199 -12.97 -0.68 5.10
C GLY A 199 -13.62 -0.82 3.72
N PHE A 200 -13.51 -2.02 3.18
CA PHE A 200 -14.26 -2.44 2.01
C PHE A 200 -15.73 -2.72 2.40
N VAL A 201 -16.63 -2.68 1.44
CA VAL A 201 -18.01 -3.14 1.62
C VAL A 201 -18.21 -4.46 0.90
N ASN A 202 -19.12 -5.30 1.44
CA ASN A 202 -19.53 -6.49 0.73
C ASN A 202 -20.18 -6.08 -0.60
N PRO A 203 -19.82 -6.68 -1.75
CA PRO A 203 -20.43 -6.39 -3.03
C PRO A 203 -21.92 -6.80 -3.10
N VAL A 204 -22.39 -7.58 -2.15
CA VAL A 204 -23.75 -8.13 -2.07
C VAL A 204 -24.39 -7.76 -0.73
N GLU A 205 -25.64 -7.31 -0.75
CA GLU A 205 -26.35 -6.92 0.45
C GLU A 205 -26.96 -8.14 1.17
N SER A 206 -27.63 -9.02 0.41
CA SER A 206 -28.29 -10.22 0.93
C SER A 206 -27.72 -11.48 0.28
N TYR A 207 -27.25 -12.41 1.08
CA TYR A 207 -26.61 -13.63 0.57
C TYR A 207 -26.65 -14.78 1.57
N THR A 208 -26.42 -15.99 1.03
CA THR A 208 -26.03 -17.17 1.80
C THR A 208 -24.68 -17.66 1.29
N THR A 209 -23.74 -17.95 2.19
CA THR A 209 -22.44 -18.49 1.79
C THR A 209 -22.58 -19.96 1.40
N LEU A 210 -22.22 -20.28 0.17
CA LEU A 210 -22.19 -21.67 -0.36
C LEU A 210 -20.84 -22.31 -0.13
N VAL A 211 -19.75 -21.61 -0.46
CA VAL A 211 -18.37 -22.04 -0.26
C VAL A 211 -17.59 -20.85 0.25
N ASP A 212 -16.92 -21.01 1.37
CA ASP A 212 -16.11 -19.90 1.90
C ASP A 212 -14.64 -20.02 1.53
N TYR A 213 -13.95 -18.89 1.60
CA TYR A 213 -12.51 -18.80 1.39
C TYR A 213 -11.75 -19.78 2.32
N GLY A 214 -10.83 -20.54 1.74
CA GLY A 214 -9.96 -21.48 2.46
C GLY A 214 -10.59 -22.84 2.77
N GLN A 215 -11.92 -23.02 2.63
CA GLN A 215 -12.58 -24.30 2.88
C GLN A 215 -12.09 -25.40 1.92
N VAL A 216 -11.96 -26.60 2.41
CA VAL A 216 -11.75 -27.80 1.59
C VAL A 216 -13.09 -28.24 1.00
N ARG A 217 -13.17 -28.30 -0.33
CA ARG A 217 -14.35 -28.82 -1.04
C ARG A 217 -14.36 -30.35 -0.95
N VAL A 218 -15.48 -30.89 -0.58
CA VAL A 218 -15.70 -32.36 -0.54
C VAL A 218 -16.80 -32.70 -1.54
N ALA A 219 -16.46 -33.51 -2.53
CA ALA A 219 -17.40 -33.98 -3.54
C ALA A 219 -17.48 -35.50 -3.50
N ASN A 220 -18.68 -36.07 -3.40
CA ASN A 220 -18.88 -37.54 -3.28
C ASN A 220 -18.03 -38.18 -2.16
N GLY A 221 -17.90 -37.51 -1.01
CA GLY A 221 -17.09 -37.96 0.13
C GLY A 221 -15.56 -37.88 -0.07
N ARG A 222 -15.08 -37.30 -1.18
CA ARG A 222 -13.67 -37.13 -1.47
C ARG A 222 -13.26 -35.68 -1.29
N GLN A 223 -12.19 -35.46 -0.55
CA GLN A 223 -11.60 -34.14 -0.42
C GLN A 223 -10.94 -33.70 -1.74
N GLY A 224 -11.30 -32.51 -2.18
CA GLY A 224 -10.70 -31.83 -3.33
C GLY A 224 -9.77 -30.68 -2.92
N SER A 225 -9.67 -29.68 -3.78
CA SER A 225 -8.87 -28.48 -3.53
C SER A 225 -9.54 -27.54 -2.50
N ARG A 226 -8.72 -26.70 -1.86
CA ARG A 226 -9.24 -25.57 -1.07
C ARG A 226 -9.74 -24.45 -1.96
N SER A 227 -10.79 -23.77 -1.52
CA SER A 227 -11.32 -22.61 -2.23
C SER A 227 -10.42 -21.38 -2.00
N ASN A 228 -10.01 -20.75 -3.07
CA ASN A 228 -9.32 -19.45 -3.03
C ASN A 228 -10.27 -18.25 -3.09
N SER A 229 -11.58 -18.49 -3.17
CA SER A 229 -12.65 -17.52 -3.33
C SER A 229 -13.82 -17.85 -2.42
N THR A 230 -14.75 -16.93 -2.29
CA THR A 230 -16.02 -17.14 -1.61
C THR A 230 -17.15 -17.17 -2.64
N LYS A 231 -17.96 -18.24 -2.64
CA LYS A 231 -19.13 -18.41 -3.49
C LYS A 231 -20.39 -18.14 -2.65
N LEU A 232 -21.22 -17.26 -3.15
CA LEU A 232 -22.43 -16.79 -2.49
C LEU A 232 -23.66 -17.16 -3.32
N TYR A 233 -24.72 -17.61 -2.68
CA TYR A 233 -26.07 -17.57 -3.24
C TYR A 233 -26.64 -16.17 -3.02
N THR A 234 -27.22 -15.57 -4.06
CA THR A 234 -27.60 -14.18 -4.11
C THR A 234 -29.05 -14.02 -4.60
N ILE A 235 -29.60 -12.82 -4.51
CA ILE A 235 -30.93 -12.52 -5.04
C ILE A 235 -30.76 -12.00 -6.47
N PRO A 236 -31.25 -12.74 -7.50
CA PRO A 236 -31.16 -12.30 -8.88
C PRO A 236 -31.85 -10.95 -9.10
N GLY A 237 -31.23 -10.10 -9.89
CA GLY A 237 -31.74 -8.76 -10.19
C GLY A 237 -31.26 -7.66 -9.24
N GLU A 238 -30.69 -7.99 -8.07
CA GLU A 238 -30.07 -7.00 -7.19
C GLU A 238 -28.74 -6.46 -7.74
N PRO A 239 -28.35 -5.25 -7.36
CA PRO A 239 -27.08 -4.67 -7.81
C PRO A 239 -25.88 -5.35 -7.14
N CYS A 240 -24.88 -5.73 -7.96
CA CYS A 240 -23.54 -6.01 -7.48
C CYS A 240 -22.76 -4.71 -7.34
N ARG A 241 -22.10 -4.48 -6.20
CA ARG A 241 -21.47 -3.19 -5.86
C ARG A 241 -19.95 -3.30 -5.82
N ALA A 242 -19.27 -2.21 -6.20
CA ALA A 242 -17.81 -2.08 -6.04
C ALA A 242 -17.44 -2.13 -4.56
N PRO A 243 -16.55 -3.05 -4.11
CA PRO A 243 -16.19 -3.18 -2.70
C PRO A 243 -15.45 -1.96 -2.13
N ALA A 244 -14.74 -1.23 -2.98
CA ALA A 244 -14.02 0.00 -2.64
C ALA A 244 -13.83 0.85 -3.90
N ASN A 245 -13.32 2.08 -3.72
CA ASN A 245 -12.90 2.90 -4.86
C ASN A 245 -11.84 2.17 -5.68
N GLY A 246 -11.85 2.35 -6.99
CA GLY A 246 -10.88 1.70 -7.88
C GLY A 246 -11.10 2.02 -9.35
N VAL A 247 -10.35 1.31 -10.18
CA VAL A 247 -10.49 1.35 -11.64
C VAL A 247 -10.83 -0.06 -12.13
N VAL A 248 -11.86 -0.18 -12.93
CA VAL A 248 -12.21 -1.43 -13.61
C VAL A 248 -11.08 -1.79 -14.59
N VAL A 249 -10.43 -2.92 -14.40
CA VAL A 249 -9.35 -3.41 -15.27
C VAL A 249 -9.80 -4.52 -16.20
N LEU A 250 -10.95 -5.15 -15.90
CA LEU A 250 -11.61 -6.11 -16.76
C LEU A 250 -13.14 -6.00 -16.56
N ALA A 251 -13.89 -5.97 -17.64
CA ALA A 251 -15.34 -6.13 -17.67
C ALA A 251 -15.67 -6.90 -18.95
N ALA A 252 -15.91 -8.21 -18.83
CA ALA A 252 -16.10 -9.10 -19.96
C ALA A 252 -16.88 -10.36 -19.59
N GLU A 253 -17.53 -10.96 -20.55
CA GLU A 253 -18.05 -12.32 -20.45
C GLU A 253 -16.95 -13.33 -20.74
N LEU A 254 -16.70 -14.24 -19.81
CA LEU A 254 -15.72 -15.33 -19.94
C LEU A 254 -16.45 -16.67 -19.87
N ALA A 255 -16.07 -17.61 -20.75
CA ALA A 255 -16.73 -18.92 -20.81
C ALA A 255 -16.62 -19.72 -19.50
N LEU A 256 -15.56 -19.49 -18.71
CA LEU A 256 -15.34 -20.16 -17.44
C LEU A 256 -16.13 -19.54 -16.27
N THR A 257 -16.29 -18.21 -16.25
CA THR A 257 -16.76 -17.48 -15.08
C THR A 257 -17.97 -16.59 -15.34
N GLY A 258 -18.51 -16.60 -16.57
CA GLY A 258 -19.60 -15.72 -16.97
C GLY A 258 -19.19 -14.25 -17.00
N ASN A 259 -20.14 -13.37 -16.84
CA ASN A 259 -19.87 -11.94 -16.74
C ASN A 259 -18.98 -11.64 -15.55
N THR A 260 -17.83 -11.06 -15.83
CA THR A 260 -16.73 -10.87 -14.89
C THR A 260 -16.33 -9.40 -14.81
N VAL A 261 -16.22 -8.89 -13.60
CA VAL A 261 -15.65 -7.56 -13.31
C VAL A 261 -14.43 -7.72 -12.42
N VAL A 262 -13.32 -7.10 -12.82
CA VAL A 262 -12.13 -6.97 -11.96
C VAL A 262 -11.85 -5.49 -11.71
N ILE A 263 -11.73 -5.13 -10.44
CA ILE A 263 -11.47 -3.75 -10.00
C ILE A 263 -10.10 -3.71 -9.33
N ASP A 264 -9.22 -2.84 -9.82
CA ASP A 264 -7.93 -2.52 -9.19
C ASP A 264 -8.15 -1.38 -8.18
N HIS A 265 -7.92 -1.67 -6.91
CA HIS A 265 -8.06 -0.71 -5.82
C HIS A 265 -6.75 -0.01 -5.46
N GLY A 266 -5.66 -0.33 -6.17
CA GLY A 266 -4.32 0.15 -5.89
C GLY A 266 -3.53 -0.74 -4.93
N CYS A 267 -2.26 -0.44 -4.75
CA CYS A 267 -1.33 -1.21 -3.91
C CYS A 267 -1.31 -2.72 -4.20
N GLY A 268 -1.63 -3.14 -5.43
CA GLY A 268 -1.74 -4.56 -5.81
C GLY A 268 -3.02 -5.26 -5.37
N MET A 269 -3.93 -4.56 -4.66
CA MET A 269 -5.21 -5.11 -4.21
C MET A 269 -6.25 -5.06 -5.34
N ARG A 270 -6.82 -6.20 -5.68
CA ARG A 270 -7.87 -6.34 -6.68
C ARG A 270 -9.02 -7.20 -6.19
N SER A 271 -10.24 -6.80 -6.53
CA SER A 271 -11.43 -7.63 -6.38
C SER A 271 -11.85 -8.21 -7.73
N TYR A 272 -12.20 -9.48 -7.72
CA TYR A 272 -12.68 -10.25 -8.85
C TYR A 272 -14.11 -10.70 -8.53
N LEU A 273 -15.06 -10.29 -9.35
CA LEU A 273 -16.49 -10.56 -9.21
C LEU A 273 -16.93 -11.36 -10.43
N TYR A 274 -17.30 -12.62 -10.21
CA TYR A 274 -17.63 -13.59 -11.26
C TYR A 274 -19.09 -14.02 -11.18
N GLY A 275 -19.69 -14.29 -12.33
CA GLY A 275 -21.05 -14.82 -12.43
C GLY A 275 -22.15 -13.76 -12.35
N LEU A 276 -21.85 -12.50 -12.71
CA LEU A 276 -22.88 -11.49 -12.80
C LEU A 276 -23.88 -11.80 -13.94
N GLN A 277 -25.13 -11.42 -13.76
CA GLN A 277 -26.15 -11.54 -14.81
C GLN A 277 -25.88 -10.53 -15.93
N THR A 278 -25.53 -9.29 -15.58
CA THR A 278 -25.17 -8.23 -16.56
C THR A 278 -24.05 -7.35 -16.02
N LEU A 279 -23.30 -6.72 -16.92
CA LEU A 279 -22.28 -5.74 -16.62
C LEU A 279 -22.83 -4.32 -16.75
N SER A 280 -22.50 -3.43 -15.81
CA SER A 280 -22.88 -2.01 -15.83
C SER A 280 -21.67 -1.08 -15.97
N VAL A 281 -20.49 -1.63 -16.14
CA VAL A 281 -19.22 -0.89 -16.24
C VAL A 281 -18.36 -1.44 -17.37
N SER A 282 -17.37 -0.65 -17.78
CA SER A 282 -16.38 -1.02 -18.78
C SER A 282 -14.96 -0.90 -18.26
N ALA A 283 -14.02 -1.63 -18.85
CA ALA A 283 -12.60 -1.50 -18.53
C ALA A 283 -12.10 -0.05 -18.73
N GLY A 284 -11.29 0.43 -17.80
CA GLY A 284 -10.82 1.81 -17.73
C GLY A 284 -11.71 2.75 -16.91
N GLN A 285 -12.92 2.38 -16.58
CA GLN A 285 -13.85 3.20 -15.79
C GLN A 285 -13.43 3.26 -14.32
N SER A 286 -13.41 4.46 -13.74
CA SER A 286 -13.30 4.65 -12.29
C SER A 286 -14.63 4.35 -11.61
N VAL A 287 -14.58 3.70 -10.46
CA VAL A 287 -15.75 3.37 -9.65
C VAL A 287 -15.53 3.79 -8.20
N GLU A 288 -16.62 4.18 -7.55
CA GLU A 288 -16.63 4.51 -6.12
C GLU A 288 -17.12 3.32 -5.29
N LYS A 289 -16.72 3.28 -4.04
CA LYS A 289 -17.18 2.28 -3.08
C LYS A 289 -18.70 2.28 -2.99
N GLY A 290 -19.33 1.11 -3.18
CA GLY A 290 -20.78 0.95 -3.16
C GLY A 290 -21.48 1.24 -4.49
N GLN A 291 -20.78 1.75 -5.51
CA GLN A 291 -21.33 1.96 -6.85
C GLN A 291 -21.70 0.61 -7.49
N ALA A 292 -22.88 0.54 -8.13
CA ALA A 292 -23.27 -0.64 -8.89
C ALA A 292 -22.32 -0.88 -10.09
N VAL A 293 -21.81 -2.10 -10.23
CA VAL A 293 -20.92 -2.53 -11.29
C VAL A 293 -21.54 -3.57 -12.22
N GLY A 294 -22.68 -4.10 -11.82
CA GLY A 294 -23.45 -5.09 -12.55
C GLY A 294 -24.71 -5.49 -11.78
N VAL A 295 -25.40 -6.48 -12.31
CA VAL A 295 -26.58 -7.08 -11.71
C VAL A 295 -26.24 -8.52 -11.30
N LEU A 296 -26.70 -8.96 -10.14
CA LEU A 296 -26.49 -10.29 -9.60
C LEU A 296 -27.35 -11.33 -10.35
N GLY A 297 -26.75 -12.51 -10.59
CA GLY A 297 -27.46 -13.75 -10.93
C GLY A 297 -27.89 -14.48 -9.65
N GLU A 298 -28.08 -15.81 -9.72
CA GLU A 298 -28.35 -16.64 -8.55
C GLU A 298 -27.12 -16.83 -7.68
N GLU A 299 -25.94 -16.81 -8.26
CA GLU A 299 -24.67 -17.02 -7.58
C GLU A 299 -23.65 -15.94 -7.96
N LEU A 300 -22.85 -15.53 -7.00
CA LEU A 300 -21.68 -14.70 -7.19
C LEU A 300 -20.46 -15.40 -6.59
N THR A 301 -19.39 -15.48 -7.35
CA THR A 301 -18.09 -15.83 -6.78
C THR A 301 -17.25 -14.56 -6.67
N MET A 302 -16.73 -14.29 -5.48
CA MET A 302 -15.85 -13.17 -5.22
C MET A 302 -14.47 -13.65 -4.76
N ASP A 303 -13.41 -13.05 -5.30
CA ASP A 303 -12.03 -13.30 -4.92
C ASP A 303 -11.32 -11.97 -4.72
N PHE A 304 -10.54 -11.86 -3.67
CA PHE A 304 -9.72 -10.67 -3.38
C PHE A 304 -8.27 -11.08 -3.37
N LYS A 305 -7.46 -10.37 -4.14
CA LYS A 305 -6.05 -10.73 -4.30
C LYS A 305 -5.12 -9.54 -4.06
N LEU A 306 -3.97 -9.87 -3.47
CA LEU A 306 -2.75 -9.09 -3.54
C LEU A 306 -1.79 -9.79 -4.51
N GLY A 307 -1.58 -9.19 -5.68
CA GLY A 307 -0.89 -9.86 -6.77
C GLY A 307 -1.63 -11.16 -7.16
N SER A 308 -0.92 -12.30 -7.11
CA SER A 308 -1.49 -13.62 -7.39
C SER A 308 -2.07 -14.34 -6.15
N LYS A 309 -1.90 -13.79 -4.95
CA LYS A 309 -2.30 -14.44 -3.69
C LYS A 309 -3.70 -13.99 -3.27
N SER A 310 -4.62 -14.94 -3.16
CA SER A 310 -5.96 -14.67 -2.62
C SER A 310 -5.93 -14.46 -1.11
N VAL A 311 -6.72 -13.54 -0.62
CA VAL A 311 -6.85 -13.17 0.79
C VAL A 311 -8.31 -13.30 1.24
N ASN A 312 -8.53 -13.44 2.55
CA ASN A 312 -9.86 -13.62 3.11
C ASN A 312 -10.68 -12.32 2.98
N PRO A 313 -11.77 -12.30 2.21
CA PRO A 313 -12.58 -11.08 2.00
C PRO A 313 -13.22 -10.55 3.27
N TRP A 314 -13.58 -11.41 4.21
CA TRP A 314 -14.27 -11.01 5.44
C TRP A 314 -13.46 -10.05 6.30
N MET A 315 -12.12 -10.19 6.30
CA MET A 315 -11.23 -9.27 7.01
C MET A 315 -11.28 -7.85 6.42
N LEU A 316 -11.50 -7.74 5.13
CA LEU A 316 -11.58 -6.45 4.43
C LEU A 316 -12.89 -5.71 4.78
N PHE A 317 -13.99 -6.46 4.90
CA PHE A 317 -15.32 -5.90 5.24
C PHE A 317 -15.43 -5.54 6.71
N GLN A 318 -14.77 -6.30 7.58
CA GLN A 318 -14.77 -6.08 9.03
C GLN A 318 -13.75 -5.05 9.50
N THR A 319 -12.99 -4.42 8.58
CA THR A 319 -11.89 -3.52 8.91
C THR A 319 -10.87 -4.14 9.88
N SER A 320 -10.69 -5.44 9.77
CA SER A 320 -9.74 -6.21 10.58
C SER A 320 -8.52 -6.62 9.75
N GLY A 321 -7.44 -6.97 10.44
CA GLY A 321 -6.20 -7.39 9.80
C GLY A 321 -5.32 -6.23 9.34
N GLY A 322 -4.18 -6.57 8.77
CA GLY A 322 -3.09 -5.64 8.53
C GLY A 322 -3.25 -4.68 7.37
N LEU A 323 -4.38 -4.74 6.64
CA LEU A 323 -4.72 -3.71 5.65
C LEU A 323 -5.02 -2.37 6.33
N PHE A 324 -5.46 -2.42 7.58
CA PHE A 324 -5.83 -1.26 8.37
C PHE A 324 -4.81 -1.07 9.49
N TRP A 325 -4.16 0.06 9.51
CA TRP A 325 -3.29 0.45 10.60
C TRP A 325 -4.14 0.74 11.82
N LYS A 326 -3.76 0.18 12.96
CA LYS A 326 -4.32 0.64 14.23
C LYS A 326 -3.82 2.06 14.40
N GLU A 327 -4.71 3.04 14.32
CA GLU A 327 -4.39 4.37 14.79
C GLU A 327 -4.07 4.22 16.29
N ASN A 328 -2.92 4.71 16.70
CA ASN A 328 -2.55 4.73 18.11
C ASN A 328 -3.61 5.57 18.83
N SER A 329 -4.45 4.89 19.60
CA SER A 329 -5.47 5.48 20.48
C SER A 329 -4.80 6.19 21.65
#